data_3df1a61786721e7c167399e545c28519
#
_entry.id   3df1a61786721e7c167399e545c28519
#
_cell.length_a   1.000
_cell.length_b   1.000
_cell.length_c   1.000
_cell.angle_alpha   90.00
_cell.angle_beta   90.00
_cell.angle_gamma   90.00
#
_symmetry.space_group_name_H-M   'P 1'
#
loop_
_entity.id
_entity.type
_entity.pdbx_description
1 polymer ?
#
loop_
_entity_poly.entity_id
_entity_poly.type
_entity_poly.pdbx_seq_one_letter_code
_entity_poly.pdbx_strand_id
1 'polypeptide(L)'
;MRLAEELGLPLLIVIDTGGAALSKEAEEGGLAGEIARSLHDLIGLQTPTVSVLLGQGAGGGALALLPADRTIAAQHAWLSPLPPEGASAIVHRSTDFAPAMSEAQGVNVASLYTNGLVEHVVDERSDAALEAKAFCQRLGQAIEYELATLSLAPMTELLPKRLHKYRHLGRLVVSNGVS
;
A
#
# COMPACT_ATOMS: atom_id res chain seq x y z
N MET A 1 2.45 9.59 -12.91
CA MET A 1 1.20 8.94 -13.35
C MET A 1 0.90 9.27 -14.80
N ARG A 2 0.54 10.50 -15.17
CA ARG A 2 0.16 10.86 -16.56
C ARG A 2 1.17 10.45 -17.61
N LEU A 3 2.46 10.66 -17.38
CA LEU A 3 3.50 10.24 -18.33
C LEU A 3 3.51 8.73 -18.60
N ALA A 4 3.27 7.91 -17.59
CA ALA A 4 3.17 6.46 -17.75
C ALA A 4 1.98 6.08 -18.64
N GLU A 5 0.83 6.72 -18.43
CA GLU A 5 -0.37 6.53 -19.22
C GLU A 5 -0.16 6.98 -20.67
N GLU A 6 0.40 8.17 -20.90
CA GLU A 6 0.68 8.71 -22.23
C GLU A 6 1.65 7.83 -23.04
N LEU A 7 2.61 7.21 -22.37
CA LEU A 7 3.61 6.33 -22.99
C LEU A 7 3.16 4.86 -23.03
N GLY A 8 2.00 4.51 -22.45
CA GLY A 8 1.54 3.13 -22.33
C GLY A 8 2.46 2.24 -21.50
N LEU A 9 3.20 2.82 -20.56
CA LEU A 9 4.12 2.10 -19.68
C LEU A 9 3.47 1.74 -18.34
N PRO A 10 3.74 0.54 -17.80
CA PRO A 10 3.29 0.21 -16.45
C PRO A 10 3.93 1.14 -15.41
N LEU A 11 3.22 1.43 -14.34
CA LEU A 11 3.68 2.28 -13.25
C LEU A 11 4.04 1.43 -12.04
N LEU A 12 5.30 1.51 -11.61
CA LEU A 12 5.77 0.99 -10.33
C LEU A 12 5.85 2.12 -9.30
N ILE A 13 5.31 1.88 -8.13
CA ILE A 13 5.30 2.82 -7.01
C ILE A 13 5.96 2.14 -5.82
N VAL A 14 6.90 2.83 -5.17
CA VAL A 14 7.53 2.34 -3.92
C VAL A 14 7.07 3.22 -2.77
N ILE A 15 6.55 2.58 -1.72
CA ILE A 15 6.04 3.22 -0.52
C ILE A 15 6.97 2.88 0.64
N ASP A 16 7.65 3.89 1.15
CA ASP A 16 8.45 3.82 2.37
C ASP A 16 8.46 5.22 2.99
N THR A 17 7.44 5.52 3.79
CA THR A 17 7.26 6.85 4.38
C THR A 17 6.64 6.78 5.78
N GLY A 18 7.23 7.51 6.71
CA GLY A 18 6.69 7.72 8.06
C GLY A 18 5.49 8.68 8.12
N GLY A 19 5.01 9.15 6.98
CA GLY A 19 3.87 10.04 6.86
C GLY A 19 4.21 11.37 6.18
N ALA A 20 3.17 12.11 5.85
CA ALA A 20 3.30 13.46 5.29
C ALA A 20 3.69 14.47 6.39
N ALA A 21 4.31 15.56 6.00
CA ALA A 21 4.68 16.62 6.94
C ALA A 21 3.44 17.21 7.63
N LEU A 22 3.48 17.22 8.95
CA LEU A 22 2.45 17.86 9.79
C LEU A 22 2.93 19.26 10.17
N SER A 23 2.79 20.21 9.25
CA SER A 23 3.18 21.59 9.48
C SER A 23 2.15 22.54 8.89
N LYS A 24 2.11 23.77 9.42
CA LYS A 24 1.24 24.83 8.89
C LYS A 24 1.51 25.09 7.41
N GLU A 25 2.78 25.10 7.03
CA GLU A 25 3.22 25.35 5.65
C GLU A 25 2.74 24.24 4.70
N ALA A 26 2.74 22.99 5.15
CA ALA A 26 2.24 21.85 4.36
C ALA A 26 0.71 21.95 4.16
N GLU A 27 -0.02 22.30 5.21
CA GLU A 27 -1.48 22.45 5.13
C GLU A 27 -1.88 23.65 4.27
N GLU A 28 -1.24 24.82 4.46
CA GLU A 28 -1.46 26.01 3.63
C GLU A 28 -1.00 25.80 2.19
N GLY A 29 0.01 24.94 1.97
CA GLY A 29 0.48 24.52 0.65
C GLY A 29 -0.45 23.54 -0.09
N GLY A 30 -1.55 23.10 0.56
CA GLY A 30 -2.57 22.26 -0.07
C GLY A 30 -2.25 20.78 -0.08
N LEU A 31 -1.42 20.28 0.86
CA LEU A 31 -0.99 18.89 0.95
C LEU A 31 -2.17 17.90 0.88
N ALA A 32 -3.25 18.15 1.63
CA ALA A 32 -4.43 17.29 1.64
C ALA A 32 -5.09 17.20 0.26
N GLY A 33 -5.13 18.31 -0.48
CA GLY A 33 -5.63 18.36 -1.85
C GLY A 33 -4.78 17.53 -2.82
N GLU A 34 -3.45 17.58 -2.68
CA GLU A 34 -2.53 16.78 -3.50
C GLU A 34 -2.61 15.28 -3.19
N ILE A 35 -2.79 14.90 -1.92
CA ILE A 35 -3.05 13.52 -1.52
C ILE A 35 -4.34 13.01 -2.17
N ALA A 36 -5.43 13.76 -2.07
CA ALA A 36 -6.72 13.39 -2.66
C ALA A 36 -6.64 13.27 -4.19
N ARG A 37 -5.93 14.19 -4.85
CA ARG A 37 -5.71 14.19 -6.30
C ARG A 37 -4.88 12.98 -6.73
N SER A 38 -3.79 12.69 -6.01
CA SER A 38 -2.94 11.53 -6.30
C SER A 38 -3.71 10.22 -6.17
N LEU A 39 -4.54 10.09 -5.13
CA LEU A 39 -5.42 8.94 -4.92
C LEU A 39 -6.41 8.77 -6.09
N HIS A 40 -7.06 9.87 -6.49
CA HIS A 40 -8.01 9.88 -7.61
C HIS A 40 -7.34 9.49 -8.93
N ASP A 41 -6.19 10.09 -9.22
CA ASP A 41 -5.46 9.86 -10.47
C ASP A 41 -4.94 8.41 -10.53
N LEU A 42 -4.42 7.88 -9.42
CA LEU A 42 -3.86 6.53 -9.39
C LEU A 42 -4.94 5.46 -9.56
N ILE A 43 -6.07 5.58 -8.86
CA ILE A 43 -7.12 4.56 -8.94
C ILE A 43 -7.76 4.49 -10.33
N GLY A 44 -7.81 5.63 -11.04
CA GLY A 44 -8.37 5.73 -12.40
C GLY A 44 -7.37 5.54 -13.53
N LEU A 45 -6.09 5.34 -13.24
CA LEU A 45 -5.01 5.33 -14.23
C LEU A 45 -5.20 4.22 -15.28
N GLN A 46 -5.08 4.58 -16.56
CA GLN A 46 -5.30 3.68 -17.69
C GLN A 46 -4.02 2.93 -18.11
N THR A 47 -3.24 2.48 -17.14
CA THR A 47 -2.06 1.63 -17.34
C THR A 47 -1.91 0.66 -16.18
N PRO A 48 -1.24 -0.50 -16.36
CA PRO A 48 -0.96 -1.42 -15.27
C PRO A 48 -0.18 -0.75 -14.13
N THR A 49 -0.56 -1.04 -12.90
CA THR A 49 0.04 -0.42 -11.71
C THR A 49 0.43 -1.47 -10.66
N VAL A 50 1.63 -1.32 -10.12
CA VAL A 50 2.14 -2.12 -8.99
C VAL A 50 2.61 -1.18 -7.89
N SER A 51 2.11 -1.36 -6.67
CA SER A 51 2.61 -0.68 -5.47
C SER A 51 3.43 -1.63 -4.63
N VAL A 52 4.58 -1.18 -4.16
CA VAL A 52 5.50 -1.92 -3.28
C VAL A 52 5.53 -1.22 -1.93
N LEU A 53 5.01 -1.87 -0.91
CA LEU A 53 5.15 -1.44 0.48
C LEU A 53 6.48 -1.99 1.01
N LEU A 54 7.51 -1.15 0.97
CA LEU A 54 8.88 -1.57 1.26
C LEU A 54 9.19 -1.58 2.76
N GLY A 55 8.63 -0.64 3.49
CA GLY A 55 8.85 -0.48 4.91
C GLY A 55 7.66 0.22 5.56
N GLN A 56 7.82 1.49 5.89
CA GLN A 56 6.80 2.28 6.54
C GLN A 56 5.75 2.78 5.53
N GLY A 57 4.48 2.58 5.85
CA GLY A 57 3.36 3.12 5.09
C GLY A 57 2.42 3.92 5.99
N ALA A 58 2.83 5.14 6.37
CA ALA A 58 2.03 5.96 7.29
C ALA A 58 1.27 7.09 6.59
N GLY A 59 0.05 7.30 7.06
CA GLY A 59 -0.75 8.48 6.76
C GLY A 59 -1.28 8.57 5.34
N GLY A 60 -1.84 9.73 5.02
CA GLY A 60 -2.46 10.00 3.73
C GLY A 60 -1.54 9.88 2.52
N GLY A 61 -0.25 10.19 2.68
CA GLY A 61 0.76 10.07 1.62
C GLY A 61 0.94 8.61 1.17
N ALA A 62 1.08 7.68 2.10
CA ALA A 62 1.16 6.25 1.79
C ALA A 62 -0.15 5.74 1.18
N LEU A 63 -1.30 6.13 1.75
CA LEU A 63 -2.61 5.73 1.25
C LEU A 63 -2.87 6.22 -0.17
N ALA A 64 -2.39 7.42 -0.53
CA ALA A 64 -2.55 7.98 -1.88
C ALA A 64 -1.79 7.20 -2.95
N LEU A 65 -0.76 6.45 -2.57
CA LEU A 65 0.12 5.70 -3.46
C LEU A 65 -0.17 4.18 -3.47
N LEU A 66 -1.08 3.74 -2.62
CA LEU A 66 -1.40 2.33 -2.46
C LEU A 66 -2.32 1.75 -3.55
N PRO A 67 -3.36 2.46 -4.06
CA PRO A 67 -4.36 1.87 -4.95
C PRO A 67 -3.79 1.48 -6.31
N ALA A 68 -3.28 0.26 -6.39
CA ALA A 68 -2.72 -0.35 -7.59
C ALA A 68 -3.44 -1.66 -7.95
N ASP A 69 -3.18 -2.18 -9.14
CA ASP A 69 -3.70 -3.49 -9.57
C ASP A 69 -3.14 -4.60 -8.70
N ARG A 70 -1.86 -4.47 -8.29
CA ARG A 70 -1.19 -5.36 -7.35
C ARG A 70 -0.42 -4.58 -6.32
N THR A 71 -0.42 -5.11 -5.10
CA THR A 71 0.38 -4.60 -3.99
C THR A 71 1.32 -5.70 -3.53
N ILE A 72 2.62 -5.44 -3.60
CA ILE A 72 3.68 -6.28 -3.05
C ILE A 72 4.10 -5.66 -1.73
N ALA A 73 4.37 -6.46 -0.71
CA ALA A 73 4.90 -5.95 0.55
C ALA A 73 6.13 -6.72 1.01
N ALA A 74 7.11 -6.04 1.57
CA ALA A 74 8.17 -6.66 2.36
C ALA A 74 7.57 -7.23 3.65
N GLN A 75 8.12 -8.32 4.15
CA GLN A 75 7.55 -9.09 5.28
C GLN A 75 7.33 -8.24 6.54
N HIS A 76 8.24 -7.32 6.84
CA HIS A 76 8.18 -6.46 8.02
C HIS A 76 7.57 -5.08 7.75
N ALA A 77 7.09 -4.84 6.54
CA ALA A 77 6.39 -3.60 6.22
C ALA A 77 5.06 -3.49 6.98
N TRP A 78 4.56 -2.29 7.09
CA TRP A 78 3.28 -2.00 7.72
C TRP A 78 2.59 -0.82 7.05
N LEU A 79 1.27 -0.78 7.16
CA LEU A 79 0.44 0.30 6.60
C LEU A 79 -0.58 0.76 7.61
N SER A 80 -0.62 2.05 7.90
CA SER A 80 -1.64 2.63 8.78
C SER A 80 -2.00 4.05 8.34
N PRO A 81 -3.29 4.43 8.38
CA PRO A 81 -3.70 5.81 8.16
C PRO A 81 -3.17 6.77 9.23
N LEU A 82 -2.87 6.26 10.44
CA LEU A 82 -2.27 6.98 11.54
C LEU A 82 -1.21 6.09 12.19
N PRO A 83 0.03 6.58 12.39
CA PRO A 83 1.07 5.82 13.10
C PRO A 83 0.58 5.31 14.45
N PRO A 84 0.97 4.08 14.87
CA PRO A 84 0.52 3.50 16.14
C PRO A 84 0.82 4.38 17.35
N GLU A 85 1.93 5.12 17.36
CA GLU A 85 2.29 6.08 18.39
C GLU A 85 1.29 7.23 18.45
N GLY A 86 0.88 7.75 17.28
CA GLY A 86 -0.15 8.79 17.17
C GLY A 86 -1.52 8.29 17.64
N ALA A 87 -1.90 7.08 17.26
CA ALA A 87 -3.13 6.44 17.71
C ALA A 87 -3.12 6.26 19.25
N SER A 88 -2.01 5.78 19.79
CA SER A 88 -1.82 5.62 21.25
C SER A 88 -1.92 6.96 21.99
N ALA A 89 -1.27 7.99 21.47
CA ALA A 89 -1.32 9.33 22.06
C ALA A 89 -2.75 9.90 22.09
N ILE A 90 -3.54 9.66 21.05
CA ILE A 90 -4.94 10.12 20.98
C ILE A 90 -5.82 9.35 21.97
N VAL A 91 -5.71 8.02 22.01
CA VAL A 91 -6.60 7.17 22.82
C VAL A 91 -6.19 7.16 24.29
N HIS A 92 -4.89 7.00 24.54
CA HIS A 92 -4.34 6.76 25.89
C HIS A 92 -3.57 7.96 26.48
N ARG A 93 -3.37 9.02 25.70
CA ARG A 93 -2.55 10.20 26.07
C ARG A 93 -1.10 9.84 26.41
N SER A 94 -0.61 8.71 25.92
CA SER A 94 0.74 8.19 26.04
C SER A 94 1.08 7.39 24.78
N THR A 95 2.35 7.33 24.40
CA THR A 95 2.84 6.50 23.29
C THR A 95 3.14 5.06 23.71
N ASP A 96 3.07 4.73 25.01
CA ASP A 96 3.46 3.42 25.54
C ASP A 96 2.57 2.26 25.04
N PHE A 97 1.37 2.57 24.57
CA PHE A 97 0.42 1.58 24.04
C PHE A 97 0.50 1.42 22.52
N ALA A 98 1.53 1.98 21.85
CA ALA A 98 1.70 1.86 20.41
C ALA A 98 1.73 0.40 19.91
N PRO A 99 2.39 -0.56 20.58
CA PRO A 99 2.33 -1.97 20.19
C PRO A 99 0.91 -2.55 20.17
N ALA A 100 0.13 -2.27 21.22
CA ALA A 100 -1.27 -2.72 21.31
C ALA A 100 -2.15 -2.06 20.25
N MET A 101 -1.91 -0.79 19.94
CA MET A 101 -2.60 -0.08 18.84
C MET A 101 -2.26 -0.68 17.48
N SER A 102 -0.99 -1.01 17.23
CA SER A 102 -0.54 -1.66 16.00
C SER A 102 -1.25 -3.00 15.78
N GLU A 103 -1.35 -3.82 16.83
CA GLU A 103 -2.05 -5.10 16.78
C GLU A 103 -3.55 -4.91 16.55
N ALA A 104 -4.20 -4.03 17.32
CA ALA A 104 -5.63 -3.77 17.19
C ALA A 104 -6.03 -3.18 15.83
N GLN A 105 -5.18 -2.38 15.20
CA GLN A 105 -5.40 -1.81 13.88
C GLN A 105 -5.11 -2.80 12.74
N GLY A 106 -4.43 -3.92 13.00
CA GLY A 106 -4.07 -4.91 11.98
C GLY A 106 -3.17 -4.33 10.88
N VAL A 107 -2.20 -3.48 11.27
CA VAL A 107 -1.35 -2.73 10.33
C VAL A 107 -0.24 -3.55 9.69
N ASN A 108 0.07 -4.73 10.23
CA ASN A 108 1.14 -5.59 9.74
C ASN A 108 0.77 -6.29 8.43
N VAL A 109 1.79 -6.73 7.69
CA VAL A 109 1.63 -7.35 6.37
C VAL A 109 0.77 -8.62 6.39
N ALA A 110 0.82 -9.42 7.45
CA ALA A 110 -0.01 -10.63 7.55
C ALA A 110 -1.51 -10.27 7.57
N SER A 111 -1.89 -9.24 8.33
CA SER A 111 -3.26 -8.72 8.35
C SER A 111 -3.64 -8.09 7.01
N LEU A 112 -2.75 -7.33 6.38
CA LEU A 112 -2.99 -6.70 5.08
C LEU A 112 -3.19 -7.75 3.97
N TYR A 113 -2.43 -8.84 4.01
CA TYR A 113 -2.56 -9.98 3.10
C TYR A 113 -3.90 -10.71 3.31
N THR A 114 -4.23 -11.02 4.56
CA THR A 114 -5.50 -11.70 4.91
C THR A 114 -6.72 -10.88 4.49
N ASN A 115 -6.62 -9.55 4.59
CA ASN A 115 -7.68 -8.63 4.18
C ASN A 115 -7.71 -8.32 2.68
N GLY A 116 -6.81 -8.93 1.88
CA GLY A 116 -6.78 -8.76 0.42
C GLY A 116 -6.25 -7.41 -0.05
N LEU A 117 -5.51 -6.67 0.80
CA LEU A 117 -4.86 -5.43 0.42
C LEU A 117 -3.52 -5.67 -0.26
N VAL A 118 -2.79 -6.69 0.20
CA VAL A 118 -1.51 -7.16 -0.33
C VAL A 118 -1.74 -8.50 -1.02
N GLU A 119 -1.22 -8.66 -2.23
CA GLU A 119 -1.29 -9.92 -2.98
C GLU A 119 -0.02 -10.75 -2.87
N HIS A 120 1.12 -10.12 -2.64
CA HIS A 120 2.41 -10.80 -2.62
C HIS A 120 3.26 -10.31 -1.45
N VAL A 121 3.75 -11.22 -0.62
CA VAL A 121 4.67 -10.91 0.47
C VAL A 121 6.05 -11.41 0.12
N VAL A 122 7.06 -10.54 0.19
CA VAL A 122 8.46 -10.88 -0.04
C VAL A 122 9.14 -11.09 1.30
N ASP A 123 9.63 -12.31 1.51
CA ASP A 123 10.30 -12.70 2.75
C ASP A 123 11.57 -11.87 2.99
N GLU A 124 11.73 -11.46 4.23
CA GLU A 124 12.97 -10.93 4.77
C GLU A 124 13.57 -11.98 5.71
N ARG A 125 14.76 -12.45 5.39
CA ARG A 125 15.46 -13.45 6.22
C ARG A 125 16.16 -12.72 7.35
N SER A 126 15.48 -12.62 8.48
CA SER A 126 15.76 -11.79 9.65
C SER A 126 15.63 -10.28 9.44
N ASP A 127 16.35 -9.66 8.55
CA ASP A 127 16.32 -8.23 8.27
C ASP A 127 16.86 -7.97 6.84
N ALA A 128 16.09 -7.26 6.02
CA ALA A 128 16.48 -6.88 4.67
C ALA A 128 17.84 -6.13 4.64
N ALA A 129 18.16 -5.33 5.66
CA ALA A 129 19.44 -4.62 5.73
C ALA A 129 20.64 -5.55 5.86
N LEU A 130 20.47 -6.72 6.49
CA LEU A 130 21.53 -7.72 6.64
C LEU A 130 21.75 -8.55 5.37
N GLU A 131 20.78 -8.59 4.48
CA GLU A 131 20.84 -9.35 3.23
C GLU A 131 20.41 -8.51 2.00
N ALA A 132 20.70 -7.24 1.99
CA ALA A 132 20.17 -6.25 1.04
C ALA A 132 20.20 -6.72 -0.43
N LYS A 133 21.30 -7.33 -0.88
CA LYS A 133 21.43 -7.83 -2.25
C LYS A 133 20.44 -8.98 -2.54
N ALA A 134 20.33 -9.94 -1.63
CA ALA A 134 19.45 -11.10 -1.81
C ALA A 134 17.97 -10.69 -1.69
N PHE A 135 17.64 -9.79 -0.77
CA PHE A 135 16.32 -9.20 -0.65
C PHE A 135 15.92 -8.44 -1.90
N CYS A 136 16.78 -7.54 -2.42
CA CYS A 136 16.52 -6.81 -3.66
C CYS A 136 16.31 -7.75 -4.86
N GLN A 137 17.01 -8.88 -4.92
CA GLN A 137 16.79 -9.89 -5.97
C GLN A 137 15.41 -10.52 -5.87
N ARG A 138 14.98 -10.93 -4.67
CA ARG A 138 13.63 -11.49 -4.46
C ARG A 138 12.54 -10.47 -4.78
N LEU A 139 12.71 -9.25 -4.30
CA LEU A 139 11.77 -8.17 -4.56
C LEU A 139 11.69 -7.86 -6.06
N GLY A 140 12.84 -7.76 -6.75
CA GLY A 140 12.89 -7.55 -8.20
C GLY A 140 12.16 -8.63 -8.98
N GLN A 141 12.36 -9.91 -8.62
CA GLN A 141 11.66 -11.04 -9.24
C GLN A 141 10.14 -10.96 -9.03
N ALA A 142 9.69 -10.58 -7.83
CA ALA A 142 8.27 -10.39 -7.55
C ALA A 142 7.67 -9.24 -8.39
N ILE A 143 8.38 -8.13 -8.49
CA ILE A 143 7.96 -6.97 -9.30
C ILE A 143 7.89 -7.36 -10.78
N GLU A 144 8.92 -8.00 -11.32
CA GLU A 144 8.95 -8.46 -12.72
C GLU A 144 7.80 -9.41 -13.03
N TYR A 145 7.52 -10.36 -12.14
CA TYR A 145 6.40 -11.30 -12.28
C TYR A 145 5.05 -10.58 -12.34
N GLU A 146 4.78 -9.66 -11.41
CA GLU A 146 3.51 -8.95 -11.37
C GLU A 146 3.36 -7.99 -12.56
N LEU A 147 4.40 -7.26 -12.94
CA LEU A 147 4.38 -6.39 -14.11
C LEU A 147 4.16 -7.17 -15.40
N ALA A 148 4.86 -8.29 -15.59
CA ALA A 148 4.68 -9.15 -16.76
C ALA A 148 3.25 -9.69 -16.83
N THR A 149 2.72 -10.18 -15.69
CA THR A 149 1.36 -10.72 -15.62
C THR A 149 0.31 -9.67 -15.96
N LEU A 150 0.43 -8.47 -15.38
CA LEU A 150 -0.50 -7.37 -15.64
C LEU A 150 -0.43 -6.86 -17.09
N SER A 151 0.76 -6.85 -17.68
CA SER A 151 0.95 -6.38 -19.06
C SER A 151 0.30 -7.29 -20.12
N LEU A 152 -0.06 -8.51 -19.75
CA LEU A 152 -0.80 -9.44 -20.63
C LEU A 152 -2.31 -9.21 -20.59
N ALA A 153 -2.83 -8.52 -19.58
CA ALA A 153 -4.25 -8.28 -19.41
C ALA A 153 -4.67 -6.92 -20.01
N PRO A 154 -5.82 -6.85 -20.69
CA PRO A 154 -6.31 -5.58 -21.23
C PRO A 154 -6.80 -4.66 -20.11
N MET A 155 -6.66 -3.34 -20.28
CA MET A 155 -7.13 -2.34 -19.31
C MET A 155 -8.65 -2.41 -19.08
N THR A 156 -9.41 -2.90 -20.04
CA THR A 156 -10.87 -3.16 -19.89
C THR A 156 -11.19 -4.19 -18.79
N GLU A 157 -10.21 -5.01 -18.40
CA GLU A 157 -10.34 -5.94 -17.29
C GLU A 157 -9.65 -5.42 -16.02
N LEU A 158 -8.46 -4.83 -16.16
CA LEU A 158 -7.64 -4.38 -15.01
C LEU A 158 -8.34 -3.28 -14.23
N LEU A 159 -8.82 -2.23 -14.91
CA LEU A 159 -9.44 -1.10 -14.23
C LEU A 159 -10.70 -1.48 -13.43
N PRO A 160 -11.67 -2.24 -13.97
CA PRO A 160 -12.79 -2.71 -13.18
C PRO A 160 -12.38 -3.58 -11.98
N LYS A 161 -11.38 -4.45 -12.13
CA LYS A 161 -10.85 -5.28 -11.04
C LYS A 161 -10.22 -4.42 -9.93
N ARG A 162 -9.41 -3.41 -10.30
CA ARG A 162 -8.85 -2.42 -9.37
C ARG A 162 -9.94 -1.70 -8.60
N LEU A 163 -10.92 -1.14 -9.28
CA LEU A 163 -12.03 -0.43 -8.64
C LEU A 163 -12.85 -1.36 -7.73
N HIS A 164 -13.07 -2.61 -8.15
CA HIS A 164 -13.77 -3.60 -7.34
C HIS A 164 -13.01 -3.93 -6.06
N LYS A 165 -11.69 -4.19 -6.15
CA LYS A 165 -10.82 -4.46 -5.01
C LYS A 165 -11.01 -3.41 -3.92
N TYR A 166 -10.83 -2.13 -4.24
CA TYR A 166 -10.86 -1.04 -3.26
C TYR A 166 -12.26 -0.68 -2.75
N ARG A 167 -13.32 -0.97 -3.51
CA ARG A 167 -14.72 -0.82 -3.04
C ARG A 167 -15.15 -1.89 -2.04
N HIS A 168 -14.47 -3.04 -2.02
CA HIS A 168 -14.86 -4.19 -1.21
C HIS A 168 -13.88 -4.48 -0.07
N LEU A 169 -12.82 -3.67 0.08
CA LEU A 169 -11.91 -3.76 1.23
C LEU A 169 -12.70 -3.67 2.54
N GLY A 170 -12.35 -4.54 3.49
CA GLY A 170 -12.99 -4.58 4.81
C GLY A 170 -14.40 -5.17 4.84
N ARG A 171 -14.96 -5.60 3.73
CA ARG A 171 -16.17 -6.43 3.74
C ARG A 171 -15.79 -7.84 4.15
N LEU A 172 -16.23 -8.25 5.32
CA LEU A 172 -16.15 -9.65 5.73
C LEU A 172 -16.80 -10.47 4.61
N VAL A 173 -16.05 -11.39 4.04
CA VAL A 173 -16.64 -12.47 3.24
C VAL A 173 -17.40 -13.31 4.25
N VAL A 174 -18.68 -13.05 4.39
CA VAL A 174 -19.58 -13.97 5.11
C VAL A 174 -19.56 -15.23 4.26
N SER A 175 -18.75 -16.20 4.66
CA SER A 175 -18.84 -17.55 4.12
C SER A 175 -20.26 -18.00 4.44
N ASN A 176 -21.12 -18.04 3.43
CA ASN A 176 -22.39 -18.73 3.54
C ASN A 176 -22.04 -20.18 3.87
N GLY A 177 -22.02 -20.50 5.17
CA GLY A 177 -22.02 -21.86 5.65
C GLY A 177 -23.30 -22.50 5.12
N VAL A 178 -23.14 -23.36 4.14
CA VAL A 178 -24.18 -24.29 3.73
C VAL A 178 -24.42 -25.21 4.91
N SER A 179 -25.56 -25.06 5.52
CA SER A 179 -26.17 -26.00 6.45
C SER A 179 -26.56 -27.29 5.73
#